data_27e94938aa1341d3e7306506c033bde0
#
_entry.id   27e94938aa1341d3e7306506c033bde0
#
_cell.length_a   1.000
_cell.length_b   1.000
_cell.length_c   1.000
_cell.angle_alpha   90.00
_cell.angle_beta   90.00
_cell.angle_gamma   90.00
#
_symmetry.space_group_name_H-M   'P 1'
#
loop_
_entity.id
_entity.type
_entity.pdbx_description
1 polymer ?
#
loop_
_entity_poly.entity_id
_entity_poly.type
_entity_poly.pdbx_seq_one_letter_code
_entity_poly.pdbx_strand_id
1 'polypeptide(L)'
;MSRLRLGRRGIIAATLAAPAILGGRARAAGTIQMISHRYPALEYFAEKMRTAIPGTTVNTQLMPYDKALELITIAMSSKSDTPDIVYASDAGFQTFVKNGWFRPLDDLWAKYRDEFKLDDFPDSVRKNFTHDGKLYVMPHTLNAMMFFYRKDLFGAAGKVPPKSFTEYRDLAKSFNSPMRSGNVSCLKPVDAAINEAHWYFNALGDGWFDQDWHPIFNDAKGVQAIEMMKEIAQYAQQGFTAAANDECMIAYQQDIGVMGLQWATRAKAMDDPAKSRIVGKIDWVAPPQGHARMGGDGYAISAFSKQDPDTLFRIIATSASQASIRGAASLLIPPRTSLLNDQELRQANRFYPAALASYEVGTPVPSLPEFYAVGEFITRRILQAVTGETAVKQALDTAATETTDFLKGHGYYK
;
A
#
# COMPACT_ATOMS: atom_id res chain seq x y z
N MET A 1 -43.34 64.51 17.17
CA MET A 1 -44.45 63.63 16.74
C MET A 1 -43.88 62.65 15.70
N SER A 2 -43.87 61.44 15.94
CA SER A 2 -44.01 60.23 15.15
C SER A 2 -43.23 59.06 15.78
N ARG A 3 -43.94 58.09 16.28
CA ARG A 3 -43.43 56.87 16.88
C ARG A 3 -43.12 55.90 15.77
N LEU A 4 -41.89 55.32 15.74
CA LEU A 4 -41.57 54.18 14.93
C LEU A 4 -41.40 52.94 15.85
N ARG A 5 -42.23 51.97 15.60
CA ARG A 5 -42.29 50.65 16.31
C ARG A 5 -41.18 49.73 15.81
N LEU A 6 -40.48 49.14 16.75
CA LEU A 6 -39.55 48.02 16.51
C LEU A 6 -40.29 46.76 16.02
N GLY A 7 -39.91 46.28 14.86
CA GLY A 7 -40.33 45.00 14.29
C GLY A 7 -39.40 43.85 14.72
N ARG A 8 -40.03 42.71 14.97
CA ARG A 8 -39.53 41.45 15.53
C ARG A 8 -38.29 40.86 14.84
N ARG A 9 -37.38 40.38 15.64
CA ARG A 9 -36.25 39.50 15.30
C ARG A 9 -36.73 38.28 14.49
N GLY A 10 -36.29 38.18 13.22
CA GLY A 10 -36.36 36.98 12.43
C GLY A 10 -35.23 36.03 12.86
N ILE A 11 -35.61 34.89 13.41
CA ILE A 11 -34.70 33.78 13.65
C ILE A 11 -34.43 33.11 12.29
N ILE A 12 -33.21 33.25 11.78
CA ILE A 12 -32.74 32.49 10.62
C ILE A 12 -32.45 31.09 11.15
N ALA A 13 -33.35 30.13 10.90
CA ALA A 13 -33.10 28.72 11.07
C ALA A 13 -32.11 28.30 9.98
N ALA A 14 -30.86 28.12 10.37
CA ALA A 14 -29.87 27.43 9.53
C ALA A 14 -30.30 25.95 9.45
N THR A 15 -30.94 25.58 8.36
CA THR A 15 -31.14 24.19 7.98
C THR A 15 -29.77 23.58 7.66
N LEU A 16 -29.25 22.80 8.60
CA LEU A 16 -28.18 21.85 8.35
C LEU A 16 -28.70 20.86 7.28
N ALA A 17 -28.27 21.06 6.05
CA ALA A 17 -28.42 20.05 5.02
C ALA A 17 -27.58 18.84 5.43
N ALA A 18 -28.21 17.86 6.02
CA ALA A 18 -27.64 16.52 6.15
C ALA A 18 -27.23 16.06 4.74
N PRO A 19 -26.04 15.45 4.56
CA PRO A 19 -25.72 14.86 3.28
C PRO A 19 -26.82 13.85 2.96
N ALA A 20 -27.44 14.02 1.78
CA ALA A 20 -28.42 13.08 1.29
C ALA A 20 -27.75 11.69 1.25
N ILE A 21 -28.10 10.85 2.21
CA ILE A 21 -27.88 9.41 2.12
C ILE A 21 -28.51 9.01 0.80
N LEU A 22 -27.68 8.55 -0.13
CA LEU A 22 -28.09 8.05 -1.44
C LEU A 22 -29.24 7.08 -1.24
N GLY A 23 -30.45 7.57 -1.49
CA GLY A 23 -31.66 6.75 -1.46
C GLY A 23 -31.43 5.53 -2.31
N GLY A 24 -31.74 4.37 -1.77
CA GLY A 24 -31.57 3.09 -2.43
C GLY A 24 -32.14 3.13 -3.85
N ARG A 25 -31.28 3.31 -4.84
CA ARG A 25 -31.63 2.98 -6.21
C ARG A 25 -31.96 1.50 -6.22
N ALA A 26 -33.15 1.14 -6.62
CA ALA A 26 -33.50 -0.24 -6.89
C ALA A 26 -32.35 -0.88 -7.69
N ARG A 27 -31.66 -1.79 -7.04
CA ARG A 27 -30.47 -2.45 -7.59
C ARG A 27 -30.94 -3.28 -8.78
N ALA A 28 -30.44 -3.01 -9.98
CA ALA A 28 -30.69 -3.90 -11.09
C ALA A 28 -30.23 -5.30 -10.69
N ALA A 29 -31.11 -6.30 -10.81
CA ALA A 29 -30.80 -7.68 -10.48
C ALA A 29 -29.50 -8.05 -11.25
N GLY A 30 -28.46 -8.47 -10.51
CA GLY A 30 -27.19 -8.92 -11.11
C GLY A 30 -26.04 -7.89 -11.17
N THR A 31 -26.19 -6.65 -10.66
CA THR A 31 -25.06 -5.70 -10.62
C THR A 31 -24.24 -5.88 -9.33
N ILE A 32 -22.98 -6.25 -9.50
CA ILE A 32 -22.01 -6.42 -8.42
C ILE A 32 -21.27 -5.12 -8.21
N GLN A 33 -21.11 -4.68 -6.96
CA GLN A 33 -20.41 -3.46 -6.59
C GLN A 33 -19.02 -3.80 -6.06
N MET A 34 -17.99 -3.10 -6.56
CA MET A 34 -16.60 -3.29 -6.16
C MET A 34 -15.94 -1.96 -5.81
N ILE A 35 -15.21 -1.93 -4.71
CA ILE A 35 -14.32 -0.82 -4.34
C ILE A 35 -12.88 -1.33 -4.32
N SER A 36 -11.97 -0.59 -4.98
CA SER A 36 -10.57 -0.95 -5.06
C SER A 36 -9.63 0.27 -4.99
N HIS A 37 -8.45 0.01 -4.49
CA HIS A 37 -7.29 0.87 -4.74
C HIS A 37 -6.99 0.94 -6.24
N ARG A 38 -6.39 2.07 -6.68
CA ARG A 38 -6.07 2.35 -8.08
C ARG A 38 -4.57 2.42 -8.31
N TYR A 39 -4.05 1.49 -9.09
CA TYR A 39 -2.77 1.56 -9.78
C TYR A 39 -2.83 0.60 -10.99
N PRO A 40 -1.89 0.65 -11.96
CA PRO A 40 -2.06 -0.01 -13.26
C PRO A 40 -2.45 -1.49 -13.22
N ALA A 41 -1.89 -2.28 -12.29
CA ALA A 41 -2.25 -3.70 -12.19
C ALA A 41 -3.69 -3.89 -11.70
N LEU A 42 -4.15 -3.11 -10.72
CA LEU A 42 -5.53 -3.23 -10.22
C LEU A 42 -6.56 -2.67 -11.20
N GLU A 43 -6.20 -1.64 -11.97
CA GLU A 43 -7.03 -1.16 -13.09
C GLU A 43 -7.24 -2.28 -14.13
N TYR A 44 -6.17 -2.99 -14.47
CA TYR A 44 -6.24 -4.15 -15.37
C TYR A 44 -7.15 -5.27 -14.80
N PHE A 45 -7.00 -5.63 -13.52
CA PHE A 45 -7.84 -6.67 -12.93
C PHE A 45 -9.29 -6.24 -12.77
N ALA A 46 -9.56 -4.98 -12.48
CA ALA A 46 -10.91 -4.44 -12.46
C ALA A 46 -11.62 -4.61 -13.84
N GLU A 47 -10.89 -4.37 -14.93
CA GLU A 47 -11.41 -4.59 -16.27
C GLU A 47 -11.68 -6.08 -16.56
N LYS A 48 -10.78 -6.98 -16.09
CA LYS A 48 -11.01 -8.42 -16.21
C LYS A 48 -12.24 -8.88 -15.42
N MET A 49 -12.50 -8.29 -14.26
CA MET A 49 -13.70 -8.60 -13.47
C MET A 49 -15.00 -8.16 -14.16
N ARG A 50 -14.98 -7.03 -14.88
CA ARG A 50 -16.16 -6.54 -15.63
C ARG A 50 -16.63 -7.54 -16.70
N THR A 51 -15.72 -8.32 -17.24
CA THR A 51 -15.98 -9.28 -18.32
C THR A 51 -15.88 -10.74 -17.87
N ALA A 52 -15.71 -11.00 -16.57
CA ALA A 52 -15.44 -12.34 -16.04
C ALA A 52 -16.58 -13.33 -16.26
N ILE A 53 -17.82 -12.89 -16.14
CA ILE A 53 -19.01 -13.73 -16.29
C ILE A 53 -19.99 -13.08 -17.28
N PRO A 54 -20.34 -13.74 -18.39
CA PRO A 54 -21.33 -13.22 -19.33
C PRO A 54 -22.67 -12.92 -18.65
N GLY A 55 -23.24 -11.75 -18.96
CA GLY A 55 -24.52 -11.31 -18.41
C GLY A 55 -24.46 -10.73 -16.99
N THR A 56 -23.28 -10.71 -16.35
CA THR A 56 -23.07 -10.09 -15.04
C THR A 56 -22.41 -8.72 -15.21
N THR A 57 -22.98 -7.70 -14.57
CA THR A 57 -22.37 -6.36 -14.54
C THR A 57 -21.59 -6.17 -13.26
N VAL A 58 -20.30 -5.80 -13.37
CA VAL A 58 -19.46 -5.40 -12.23
C VAL A 58 -19.20 -3.90 -12.33
N ASN A 59 -19.73 -3.15 -11.37
CA ASN A 59 -19.48 -1.72 -11.23
C ASN A 59 -18.27 -1.51 -10.33
N THR A 60 -17.18 -0.97 -10.87
CA THR A 60 -15.90 -0.80 -10.17
C THR A 60 -15.65 0.65 -9.81
N GLN A 61 -15.33 0.92 -8.55
CA GLN A 61 -14.88 2.22 -8.06
C GLN A 61 -13.39 2.12 -7.72
N LEU A 62 -12.56 2.85 -8.46
CA LEU A 62 -11.11 2.84 -8.33
C LEU A 62 -10.62 4.20 -7.80
N MET A 63 -9.84 4.21 -6.73
CA MET A 63 -9.42 5.43 -6.04
C MET A 63 -8.08 5.27 -5.33
N PRO A 64 -7.45 6.37 -4.83
CA PRO A 64 -6.26 6.30 -4.00
C PRO A 64 -6.43 5.35 -2.80
N TYR A 65 -5.33 4.78 -2.34
CA TYR A 65 -5.31 3.72 -1.31
C TYR A 65 -6.06 4.12 -0.03
N ASP A 66 -5.71 5.26 0.56
CA ASP A 66 -6.32 5.80 1.77
C ASP A 66 -7.84 5.98 1.62
N LYS A 67 -8.27 6.48 0.47
CA LYS A 67 -9.69 6.68 0.19
C LYS A 67 -10.45 5.37 -0.02
N ALA A 68 -9.82 4.39 -0.66
CA ALA A 68 -10.42 3.06 -0.81
C ALA A 68 -10.63 2.40 0.56
N LEU A 69 -9.62 2.42 1.44
CA LEU A 69 -9.72 1.86 2.79
C LEU A 69 -10.77 2.59 3.64
N GLU A 70 -10.83 3.92 3.57
CA GLU A 70 -11.85 4.71 4.27
C GLU A 70 -13.26 4.26 3.88
N LEU A 71 -13.57 4.20 2.57
CA LEU A 71 -14.89 3.83 2.10
C LEU A 71 -15.24 2.37 2.38
N ILE A 72 -14.28 1.45 2.23
CA ILE A 72 -14.46 0.04 2.61
C ILE A 72 -14.76 -0.05 4.11
N THR A 73 -14.00 0.64 4.97
CA THR A 73 -14.19 0.64 6.42
C THR A 73 -15.57 1.17 6.81
N ILE A 74 -16.02 2.28 6.22
CA ILE A 74 -17.35 2.85 6.45
C ILE A 74 -18.43 1.85 6.06
N ALA A 75 -18.34 1.24 4.88
CA ALA A 75 -19.33 0.27 4.41
C ALA A 75 -19.37 -0.99 5.29
N MET A 76 -18.20 -1.54 5.64
CA MET A 76 -18.11 -2.74 6.46
C MET A 76 -18.56 -2.51 7.91
N SER A 77 -18.18 -1.40 8.53
CA SER A 77 -18.59 -1.07 9.91
C SER A 77 -20.09 -0.82 10.03
N SER A 78 -20.73 -0.27 9.00
CA SER A 78 -22.18 -0.11 8.93
C SER A 78 -22.92 -1.39 8.51
N LYS A 79 -22.21 -2.50 8.25
CA LYS A 79 -22.74 -3.76 7.73
C LYS A 79 -23.55 -3.59 6.45
N SER A 80 -23.10 -2.68 5.58
CA SER A 80 -23.73 -2.45 4.29
C SER A 80 -23.65 -3.70 3.41
N ASP A 81 -24.71 -4.01 2.66
CA ASP A 81 -24.72 -5.10 1.69
C ASP A 81 -23.90 -4.79 0.42
N THR A 82 -23.33 -3.61 0.35
CA THR A 82 -22.39 -3.16 -0.68
C THR A 82 -21.20 -2.42 -0.06
N PRO A 83 -19.98 -2.54 -0.63
CA PRO A 83 -19.59 -3.32 -1.82
C PRO A 83 -19.64 -4.83 -1.61
N ASP A 84 -19.73 -5.60 -2.70
CA ASP A 84 -19.73 -7.06 -2.71
C ASP A 84 -18.30 -7.62 -2.74
N ILE A 85 -17.44 -6.99 -3.56
CA ILE A 85 -16.01 -7.30 -3.70
C ILE A 85 -15.21 -6.08 -3.25
N VAL A 86 -14.19 -6.31 -2.45
CA VAL A 86 -13.34 -5.26 -1.91
C VAL A 86 -11.87 -5.57 -2.11
N TYR A 87 -11.09 -4.53 -2.35
CA TYR A 87 -9.65 -4.59 -2.30
C TYR A 87 -9.16 -4.93 -0.89
N ALA A 88 -8.12 -5.74 -0.83
CA ALA A 88 -7.42 -6.07 0.41
C ALA A 88 -5.92 -6.17 0.15
N SER A 89 -5.11 -5.50 0.96
CA SER A 89 -3.67 -5.73 1.06
C SER A 89 -3.37 -6.76 2.14
N ASP A 90 -2.23 -7.41 2.06
CA ASP A 90 -1.72 -8.34 3.08
C ASP A 90 -1.67 -7.72 4.49
N ALA A 91 -1.43 -6.43 4.56
CA ALA A 91 -1.34 -5.71 5.81
C ALA A 91 -2.70 -5.22 6.33
N GLY A 92 -3.59 -4.77 5.43
CA GLY A 92 -4.88 -4.18 5.83
C GLY A 92 -5.97 -5.22 6.15
N PHE A 93 -5.89 -6.42 5.58
CA PHE A 93 -6.98 -7.41 5.69
C PHE A 93 -7.19 -7.93 7.12
N GLN A 94 -6.17 -7.96 7.96
CA GLN A 94 -6.25 -8.45 9.33
C GLN A 94 -7.32 -7.71 10.16
N THR A 95 -7.37 -6.39 10.06
CA THR A 95 -8.39 -5.57 10.72
C THR A 95 -9.80 -5.96 10.27
N PHE A 96 -9.98 -6.17 8.96
CA PHE A 96 -11.29 -6.51 8.40
C PHE A 96 -11.74 -7.92 8.82
N VAL A 97 -10.81 -8.87 8.87
CA VAL A 97 -11.09 -10.24 9.30
C VAL A 97 -11.38 -10.30 10.79
N LYS A 98 -10.61 -9.63 11.65
CA LYS A 98 -10.85 -9.54 13.10
C LYS A 98 -12.26 -9.03 13.42
N ASN A 99 -12.78 -8.10 12.60
CA ASN A 99 -14.13 -7.57 12.73
C ASN A 99 -15.22 -8.44 12.06
N GLY A 100 -14.87 -9.58 11.45
CA GLY A 100 -15.82 -10.45 10.74
C GLY A 100 -16.38 -9.86 9.45
N TRP A 101 -15.64 -8.97 8.78
CA TRP A 101 -16.14 -8.22 7.63
C TRP A 101 -15.89 -8.93 6.30
N PHE A 102 -14.98 -9.90 6.26
CA PHE A 102 -14.68 -10.71 5.07
C PHE A 102 -15.20 -12.15 5.23
N ARG A 103 -15.63 -12.72 4.11
CA ARG A 103 -16.03 -14.11 4.02
C ARG A 103 -14.79 -15.00 3.87
N PRO A 104 -14.64 -16.11 4.64
CA PRO A 104 -13.64 -17.13 4.34
C PRO A 104 -13.83 -17.70 2.95
N LEU A 105 -12.74 -17.98 2.25
CA LEU A 105 -12.74 -18.49 0.87
C LEU A 105 -12.49 -19.99 0.78
N ASP A 106 -12.19 -20.70 1.86
CA ASP A 106 -11.70 -22.08 1.87
C ASP A 106 -12.62 -23.07 1.12
N ASP A 107 -13.93 -23.03 1.40
CA ASP A 107 -14.91 -23.90 0.75
C ASP A 107 -15.02 -23.62 -0.76
N LEU A 108 -15.01 -22.33 -1.14
CA LEU A 108 -15.03 -21.90 -2.54
C LEU A 108 -13.69 -22.23 -3.23
N TRP A 109 -12.59 -22.08 -2.51
CA TRP A 109 -11.26 -22.47 -3.01
C TRP A 109 -11.20 -23.95 -3.31
N ALA A 110 -11.67 -24.79 -2.39
CA ALA A 110 -11.72 -26.25 -2.58
C ALA A 110 -12.65 -26.64 -3.74
N LYS A 111 -13.84 -26.00 -3.83
CA LYS A 111 -14.83 -26.24 -4.89
C LYS A 111 -14.31 -25.94 -6.28
N TYR A 112 -13.57 -24.84 -6.44
CA TYR A 112 -13.11 -24.33 -7.74
C TYR A 112 -11.60 -24.58 -7.98
N ARG A 113 -10.96 -25.40 -7.15
CA ARG A 113 -9.53 -25.66 -7.16
C ARG A 113 -8.99 -26.02 -8.54
N ASP A 114 -9.61 -27.00 -9.18
CA ASP A 114 -9.15 -27.53 -10.46
C ASP A 114 -9.51 -26.60 -11.63
N GLU A 115 -10.71 -26.00 -11.59
CA GLU A 115 -11.19 -25.06 -12.63
C GLU A 115 -10.22 -23.89 -12.80
N PHE A 116 -9.78 -23.29 -11.70
CA PHE A 116 -8.90 -22.10 -11.70
C PHE A 116 -7.43 -22.43 -11.43
N LYS A 117 -7.05 -23.71 -11.32
CA LYS A 117 -5.69 -24.15 -10.98
C LYS A 117 -5.14 -23.44 -9.75
N LEU A 118 -5.89 -23.48 -8.64
CA LEU A 118 -5.60 -22.70 -7.45
C LEU A 118 -4.37 -23.18 -6.67
N ASP A 119 -3.91 -24.41 -6.90
CA ASP A 119 -2.64 -24.94 -6.36
C ASP A 119 -1.39 -24.27 -6.95
N ASP A 120 -1.54 -23.52 -8.03
CA ASP A 120 -0.47 -22.71 -8.61
C ASP A 120 -0.12 -21.47 -7.74
N PHE A 121 -0.95 -21.16 -6.73
CA PHE A 121 -0.61 -20.19 -5.69
C PHE A 121 0.16 -20.90 -4.57
N PRO A 122 1.47 -20.61 -4.37
CA PRO A 122 2.26 -21.26 -3.34
C PRO A 122 1.78 -20.93 -1.93
N ASP A 123 2.05 -21.79 -0.97
CA ASP A 123 1.66 -21.62 0.44
C ASP A 123 2.18 -20.31 1.02
N SER A 124 3.38 -19.89 0.65
CA SER A 124 3.97 -18.62 1.10
C SER A 124 3.13 -17.40 0.70
N VAL A 125 2.50 -17.44 -0.47
CA VAL A 125 1.60 -16.37 -0.94
C VAL A 125 0.25 -16.45 -0.21
N ARG A 126 -0.31 -17.65 -0.06
CA ARG A 126 -1.60 -17.84 0.62
C ARG A 126 -1.54 -17.45 2.10
N LYS A 127 -0.43 -17.75 2.78
CA LYS A 127 -0.20 -17.38 4.18
C LYS A 127 -0.32 -15.87 4.43
N ASN A 128 0.07 -15.02 3.47
CA ASN A 128 -0.07 -13.57 3.60
C ASN A 128 -1.52 -13.10 3.73
N PHE A 129 -2.49 -13.95 3.33
CA PHE A 129 -3.92 -13.66 3.32
C PHE A 129 -4.74 -14.65 4.16
N THR A 130 -4.06 -15.34 5.08
CA THR A 130 -4.65 -16.31 6.01
C THR A 130 -4.66 -15.74 7.42
N HIS A 131 -5.80 -15.90 8.11
CA HIS A 131 -5.97 -15.53 9.51
C HIS A 131 -6.69 -16.69 10.22
N ASP A 132 -6.18 -17.12 11.38
CA ASP A 132 -6.69 -18.27 12.14
C ASP A 132 -6.93 -19.52 11.27
N GLY A 133 -5.98 -19.79 10.37
CA GLY A 133 -6.01 -20.96 9.48
C GLY A 133 -6.98 -20.87 8.30
N LYS A 134 -7.69 -19.76 8.11
CA LYS A 134 -8.65 -19.54 7.01
C LYS A 134 -8.14 -18.50 6.02
N LEU A 135 -8.34 -18.77 4.74
CA LEU A 135 -8.01 -17.86 3.64
C LEU A 135 -9.15 -16.86 3.41
N TYR A 136 -8.86 -15.58 3.27
CA TYR A 136 -9.87 -14.52 3.08
C TYR A 136 -9.72 -13.71 1.80
N VAL A 137 -8.55 -13.71 1.17
CA VAL A 137 -8.25 -12.89 0.01
C VAL A 137 -7.75 -13.77 -1.13
N MET A 138 -8.28 -13.57 -2.32
CA MET A 138 -7.74 -14.13 -3.55
C MET A 138 -6.52 -13.30 -3.97
N PRO A 139 -5.30 -13.86 -3.96
CA PRO A 139 -4.10 -13.11 -4.32
C PRO A 139 -4.11 -12.71 -5.81
N HIS A 140 -3.80 -11.45 -6.12
CA HIS A 140 -3.70 -10.94 -7.50
C HIS A 140 -2.28 -10.49 -7.84
N THR A 141 -1.54 -9.98 -6.86
CA THR A 141 -0.17 -9.52 -7.06
C THR A 141 0.68 -9.85 -5.84
N LEU A 142 1.96 -10.14 -6.07
CA LEU A 142 3.00 -9.87 -5.10
C LEU A 142 3.58 -8.49 -5.36
N ASN A 143 4.15 -7.89 -4.34
CA ASN A 143 4.78 -6.59 -4.44
C ASN A 143 5.98 -6.52 -3.48
N ALA A 144 6.98 -5.75 -3.86
CA ALA A 144 8.12 -5.43 -3.03
C ALA A 144 8.57 -4.00 -3.30
N MET A 145 9.10 -3.33 -2.30
CA MET A 145 9.78 -2.07 -2.54
C MET A 145 11.17 -2.35 -3.06
N MET A 146 11.52 -1.70 -4.16
CA MET A 146 12.83 -1.75 -4.78
C MET A 146 13.54 -0.43 -4.59
N PHE A 147 14.85 -0.44 -4.67
CA PHE A 147 15.64 0.78 -4.76
C PHE A 147 15.74 1.22 -6.21
N PHE A 148 15.12 2.36 -6.53
CA PHE A 148 15.13 3.02 -7.84
C PHE A 148 16.31 3.96 -7.93
N TYR A 149 16.99 4.01 -9.07
CA TYR A 149 18.09 4.96 -9.29
C TYR A 149 18.26 5.36 -10.75
N ARG A 150 18.77 6.54 -10.99
CA ARG A 150 19.08 7.08 -12.32
C ARG A 150 20.38 6.48 -12.82
N LYS A 151 20.31 5.35 -13.57
CA LYS A 151 21.50 4.64 -14.08
C LYS A 151 22.39 5.49 -14.98
N ASP A 152 21.79 6.42 -15.72
CA ASP A 152 22.54 7.35 -16.58
C ASP A 152 23.40 8.32 -15.77
N LEU A 153 22.88 8.88 -14.68
CA LEU A 153 23.61 9.76 -13.78
C LEU A 153 24.70 9.01 -13.00
N PHE A 154 24.36 7.81 -12.50
CA PHE A 154 25.31 6.93 -11.83
C PHE A 154 26.46 6.54 -12.76
N GLY A 155 26.15 6.12 -14.00
CA GLY A 155 27.16 5.78 -15.00
C GLY A 155 28.07 6.96 -15.35
N ALA A 156 27.51 8.16 -15.56
CA ALA A 156 28.25 9.37 -15.83
C ALA A 156 29.21 9.78 -14.68
N ALA A 157 28.81 9.48 -13.43
CA ALA A 157 29.62 9.76 -12.24
C ALA A 157 30.58 8.60 -11.86
N GLY A 158 30.58 7.48 -12.58
CA GLY A 158 31.32 6.28 -12.20
C GLY A 158 30.90 5.66 -10.87
N LYS A 159 29.62 5.82 -10.49
CA LYS A 159 29.04 5.33 -9.24
C LYS A 159 28.20 4.08 -9.47
N VAL A 160 28.00 3.30 -8.41
CA VAL A 160 27.13 2.12 -8.36
C VAL A 160 26.04 2.32 -7.30
N PRO A 161 24.90 1.60 -7.38
CA PRO A 161 23.87 1.67 -6.35
C PRO A 161 24.41 1.32 -4.97
N PRO A 162 23.89 1.95 -3.90
CA PRO A 162 24.37 1.75 -2.54
C PRO A 162 24.05 0.35 -2.03
N LYS A 163 24.92 -0.19 -1.17
CA LYS A 163 24.72 -1.44 -0.44
C LYS A 163 24.43 -1.23 1.04
N SER A 164 24.69 -0.02 1.55
CA SER A 164 24.44 0.39 2.94
C SER A 164 23.76 1.74 3.00
N PHE A 165 23.15 2.07 4.14
CA PHE A 165 22.54 3.38 4.36
C PHE A 165 23.58 4.51 4.40
N THR A 166 24.80 4.23 4.85
CA THR A 166 25.90 5.20 4.79
C THR A 166 26.25 5.56 3.33
N GLU A 167 26.38 4.55 2.46
CA GLU A 167 26.61 4.80 1.04
C GLU A 167 25.41 5.51 0.40
N TYR A 168 24.17 5.15 0.79
CA TYR A 168 22.97 5.81 0.30
C TYR A 168 22.95 7.29 0.66
N ARG A 169 23.21 7.65 1.92
CA ARG A 169 23.32 9.03 2.38
C ARG A 169 24.37 9.82 1.59
N ASP A 170 25.56 9.23 1.46
CA ASP A 170 26.68 9.90 0.78
C ASP A 170 26.43 10.09 -0.72
N LEU A 171 25.77 9.13 -1.37
CA LEU A 171 25.32 9.26 -2.75
C LEU A 171 24.19 10.30 -2.87
N ALA A 172 23.20 10.29 -1.97
CA ALA A 172 22.14 11.28 -1.94
C ALA A 172 22.72 12.70 -1.84
N LYS A 173 23.69 12.90 -0.95
CA LYS A 173 24.42 14.16 -0.84
C LYS A 173 25.15 14.52 -2.13
N SER A 174 25.86 13.57 -2.75
CA SER A 174 26.69 13.81 -3.93
C SER A 174 25.88 14.16 -5.19
N PHE A 175 24.66 13.60 -5.31
CA PHE A 175 23.76 13.86 -6.43
C PHE A 175 22.80 15.02 -6.19
N ASN A 176 22.75 15.55 -4.97
CA ASN A 176 21.85 16.67 -4.65
C ASN A 176 22.33 17.97 -5.32
N SER A 177 21.42 18.66 -6.00
CA SER A 177 21.70 19.88 -6.72
C SER A 177 20.46 20.78 -6.78
N PRO A 178 20.59 22.05 -7.18
CA PRO A 178 19.43 22.92 -7.41
C PRO A 178 18.43 22.40 -8.45
N MET A 179 18.88 21.51 -9.35
CA MET A 179 18.05 20.95 -10.43
C MET A 179 17.37 19.65 -10.03
N ARG A 180 17.96 18.87 -9.13
CA ARG A 180 17.46 17.54 -8.72
C ARG A 180 17.81 17.26 -7.28
N SER A 181 16.88 16.72 -6.54
CA SER A 181 17.14 16.14 -5.24
C SER A 181 17.89 14.82 -5.36
N GLY A 182 18.88 14.61 -4.47
CA GLY A 182 19.63 13.36 -4.42
C GLY A 182 18.78 12.17 -4.05
N ASN A 183 17.73 12.40 -3.24
CA ASN A 183 16.80 11.40 -2.73
C ASN A 183 15.35 11.70 -3.12
N VAL A 184 14.51 10.66 -3.18
CA VAL A 184 13.04 10.75 -3.22
C VAL A 184 12.51 10.06 -1.98
N SER A 185 11.88 10.83 -1.08
CA SER A 185 11.24 10.34 0.15
C SER A 185 9.74 10.53 0.12
N CYS A 186 9.00 9.57 0.62
CA CYS A 186 7.54 9.54 0.67
C CYS A 186 7.08 9.57 2.14
N LEU A 187 7.11 10.75 2.79
CA LEU A 187 6.88 10.85 4.24
C LEU A 187 5.53 11.48 4.62
N LYS A 188 4.53 11.46 3.74
CA LYS A 188 3.14 11.72 4.16
C LYS A 188 2.75 10.66 5.20
N PRO A 189 2.26 11.07 6.40
CA PRO A 189 1.95 10.13 7.51
C PRO A 189 0.72 9.26 7.22
N VAL A 190 0.85 8.41 6.23
CA VAL A 190 -0.07 7.36 5.77
C VAL A 190 0.78 6.14 5.41
N ASP A 191 0.24 5.18 4.67
CA ASP A 191 0.97 3.99 4.17
C ASP A 191 2.40 4.32 3.66
N ALA A 192 2.58 5.42 2.95
CA ALA A 192 3.87 5.77 2.38
C ALA A 192 4.97 5.98 3.45
N ALA A 193 4.70 6.76 4.49
CA ALA A 193 5.65 6.97 5.58
C ALA A 193 5.85 5.70 6.43
N ILE A 194 4.80 4.88 6.58
CA ILE A 194 4.91 3.57 7.25
C ILE A 194 5.90 2.68 6.52
N ASN A 195 5.83 2.62 5.18
CA ASN A 195 6.73 1.80 4.37
C ASN A 195 8.19 2.29 4.44
N GLU A 196 8.41 3.61 4.41
CA GLU A 196 9.74 4.19 4.61
C GLU A 196 10.29 3.84 6.01
N ALA A 197 9.54 4.13 7.07
CA ALA A 197 9.95 3.83 8.45
C ALA A 197 10.18 2.32 8.67
N HIS A 198 9.35 1.47 8.03
CA HIS A 198 9.50 0.02 8.08
C HIS A 198 10.88 -0.43 7.60
N TRP A 199 11.35 0.12 6.48
CA TRP A 199 12.69 -0.19 5.97
C TRP A 199 13.79 0.19 6.97
N TYR A 200 13.75 1.42 7.50
CA TYR A 200 14.77 1.87 8.45
C TYR A 200 14.75 1.06 9.76
N PHE A 201 13.59 0.81 10.35
CA PHE A 201 13.48 0.04 11.58
C PHE A 201 13.90 -1.42 11.44
N ASN A 202 13.62 -2.07 10.30
CA ASN A 202 13.98 -3.47 10.13
C ASN A 202 15.42 -3.66 9.61
N ALA A 203 15.97 -2.70 8.89
CA ALA A 203 17.34 -2.80 8.37
C ALA A 203 18.42 -2.28 9.35
N LEU A 204 18.08 -1.33 10.20
CA LEU A 204 19.02 -0.67 11.12
C LEU A 204 18.66 -0.88 12.60
N GLY A 205 17.41 -1.21 12.89
CA GLY A 205 16.87 -1.49 14.22
C GLY A 205 16.48 -2.96 14.41
N ASP A 206 15.68 -3.20 15.42
CA ASP A 206 15.14 -4.53 15.75
C ASP A 206 13.64 -4.65 15.34
N GLY A 207 13.13 -3.74 14.51
CA GLY A 207 11.75 -3.71 14.04
C GLY A 207 10.84 -2.78 14.84
N TRP A 208 9.53 -3.06 14.76
CA TRP A 208 8.49 -2.21 15.35
C TRP A 208 8.11 -2.65 16.77
N PHE A 209 7.93 -3.95 16.99
CA PHE A 209 7.37 -4.55 18.20
C PHE A 209 8.10 -5.83 18.56
N ASP A 210 8.06 -6.18 19.85
CA ASP A 210 8.43 -7.49 20.34
C ASP A 210 7.30 -8.51 20.09
N GLN A 211 7.49 -9.75 20.59
CA GLN A 211 6.52 -10.84 20.42
C GLN A 211 5.20 -10.60 21.16
N ASP A 212 5.20 -9.76 22.18
CA ASP A 212 4.03 -9.40 22.99
C ASP A 212 3.41 -8.06 22.55
N TRP A 213 3.82 -7.56 21.39
CA TRP A 213 3.37 -6.29 20.78
C TRP A 213 3.79 -5.03 21.51
N HIS A 214 4.79 -5.09 22.42
CA HIS A 214 5.33 -3.86 22.99
C HIS A 214 6.20 -3.13 21.96
N PRO A 215 6.09 -1.81 21.85
CA PRO A 215 6.98 -1.02 21.00
C PRO A 215 8.44 -1.18 21.39
N ILE A 216 9.31 -1.48 20.41
CA ILE A 216 10.77 -1.55 20.59
C ILE A 216 11.52 -0.55 19.72
N PHE A 217 10.82 0.13 18.83
CA PHE A 217 11.39 1.08 17.87
C PHE A 217 11.99 2.35 18.50
N ASN A 218 11.79 2.58 19.79
CA ASN A 218 12.32 3.73 20.51
C ASN A 218 13.62 3.43 21.28
N ASP A 219 14.21 2.27 21.10
CA ASP A 219 15.53 1.93 21.65
C ASP A 219 16.69 2.67 20.95
N ALA A 220 17.92 2.41 21.35
CA ALA A 220 19.10 3.06 20.77
C ALA A 220 19.26 2.81 19.27
N LYS A 221 18.91 1.60 18.78
CA LYS A 221 18.98 1.25 17.35
C LYS A 221 17.87 1.93 16.55
N GLY A 222 16.65 1.95 17.08
CA GLY A 222 15.53 2.66 16.46
C GLY A 222 15.79 4.17 16.36
N VAL A 223 16.41 4.77 17.39
CA VAL A 223 16.86 6.17 17.33
C VAL A 223 17.89 6.37 16.22
N GLN A 224 18.91 5.51 16.12
CA GLN A 224 19.91 5.59 15.05
C GLN A 224 19.29 5.41 13.66
N ALA A 225 18.28 4.55 13.53
CA ALA A 225 17.56 4.34 12.28
C ALA A 225 16.85 5.62 11.82
N ILE A 226 16.16 6.32 12.71
CA ILE A 226 15.45 7.56 12.35
C ILE A 226 16.40 8.77 12.23
N GLU A 227 17.53 8.80 12.94
CA GLU A 227 18.58 9.82 12.67
C GLU A 227 19.15 9.62 11.26
N MET A 228 19.41 8.39 10.80
CA MET A 228 19.84 8.11 9.43
C MET A 228 18.75 8.54 8.41
N MET A 229 17.48 8.27 8.69
CA MET A 229 16.38 8.75 7.84
C MET A 229 16.39 10.29 7.75
N LYS A 230 16.57 10.98 8.86
CA LYS A 230 16.67 12.44 8.93
C LYS A 230 17.85 12.97 8.12
N GLU A 231 19.01 12.34 8.21
CA GLU A 231 20.19 12.72 7.42
C GLU A 231 19.94 12.58 5.90
N ILE A 232 19.30 11.49 5.47
CA ILE A 232 19.00 11.24 4.06
C ILE A 232 17.89 12.18 3.56
N ALA A 233 16.88 12.46 4.39
CA ALA A 233 15.76 13.34 4.05
C ALA A 233 16.19 14.80 3.77
N GLN A 234 17.36 15.24 4.23
CA GLN A 234 17.94 16.55 3.88
C GLN A 234 18.17 16.72 2.37
N TYR A 235 18.28 15.61 1.65
CA TYR A 235 18.49 15.58 0.20
C TYR A 235 17.24 15.18 -0.58
N ALA A 236 16.07 15.15 0.09
CA ALA A 236 14.80 14.80 -0.51
C ALA A 236 14.21 15.96 -1.35
N GLN A 237 13.28 15.59 -2.23
CA GLN A 237 12.54 16.58 -3.04
C GLN A 237 11.70 17.52 -2.16
N GLN A 238 11.51 18.73 -2.65
CA GLN A 238 10.60 19.66 -1.99
C GLN A 238 9.20 19.03 -1.84
N GLY A 239 8.58 19.20 -0.66
CA GLY A 239 7.25 18.66 -0.38
C GLY A 239 7.22 17.17 0.01
N PHE A 240 8.38 16.54 0.26
CA PHE A 240 8.48 15.13 0.66
C PHE A 240 7.61 14.78 1.88
N THR A 241 7.35 15.73 2.76
CA THR A 241 6.51 15.57 3.96
C THR A 241 5.03 15.39 3.66
N ALA A 242 4.59 15.79 2.46
CA ALA A 242 3.22 15.63 1.97
C ALA A 242 3.14 14.64 0.80
N ALA A 243 4.27 14.05 0.39
CA ALA A 243 4.33 13.10 -0.71
C ALA A 243 3.98 11.69 -0.25
N ALA A 244 3.03 11.07 -0.93
CA ALA A 244 2.72 9.65 -0.86
C ALA A 244 3.33 8.91 -2.07
N ASN A 245 2.98 7.64 -2.25
CA ASN A 245 3.57 6.78 -3.29
C ASN A 245 3.41 7.34 -4.71
N ASP A 246 2.28 8.01 -5.03
CA ASP A 246 2.01 8.53 -6.36
C ASP A 246 2.80 9.81 -6.63
N GLU A 247 2.92 10.72 -5.66
CA GLU A 247 3.74 11.93 -5.76
C GLU A 247 5.22 11.57 -5.93
N CYS A 248 5.71 10.54 -5.22
CA CYS A 248 7.07 10.06 -5.39
C CYS A 248 7.29 9.40 -6.76
N MET A 249 6.33 8.64 -7.28
CA MET A 249 6.37 8.12 -8.64
C MET A 249 6.49 9.26 -9.66
N ILE A 250 5.69 10.31 -9.50
CA ILE A 250 5.73 11.51 -10.35
C ILE A 250 7.09 12.22 -10.23
N ALA A 251 7.66 12.31 -9.01
CA ALA A 251 8.97 12.92 -8.81
C ALA A 251 10.07 12.22 -9.64
N TYR A 252 10.05 10.89 -9.69
CA TYR A 252 10.94 10.16 -10.61
C TYR A 252 10.64 10.46 -12.06
N GLN A 253 9.39 10.29 -12.51
CA GLN A 253 8.98 10.51 -13.90
C GLN A 253 9.36 11.90 -14.42
N GLN A 254 9.26 12.93 -13.57
CA GLN A 254 9.54 14.32 -13.93
C GLN A 254 11.00 14.73 -13.75
N ASP A 255 11.92 13.78 -13.48
CA ASP A 255 13.36 14.03 -13.30
C ASP A 255 13.67 14.93 -12.08
N ILE A 256 12.82 14.86 -11.03
CA ILE A 256 12.99 15.68 -9.81
C ILE A 256 13.97 15.04 -8.84
N GLY A 257 14.04 13.70 -8.78
CA GLY A 257 14.91 12.99 -7.86
C GLY A 257 15.73 11.90 -8.51
N VAL A 258 16.87 11.57 -7.90
CA VAL A 258 17.87 10.67 -8.46
C VAL A 258 17.69 9.23 -8.01
N MET A 259 17.39 8.99 -6.74
CA MET A 259 17.27 7.65 -6.18
C MET A 259 16.34 7.61 -4.96
N GLY A 260 15.97 6.43 -4.52
CA GLY A 260 15.17 6.16 -3.33
C GLY A 260 14.28 4.94 -3.47
N LEU A 261 13.41 4.74 -2.49
CA LEU A 261 12.54 3.58 -2.41
C LEU A 261 11.25 3.77 -3.21
N GLN A 262 10.79 2.72 -3.93
CA GLN A 262 9.47 2.73 -4.56
C GLN A 262 8.98 1.29 -4.85
N TRP A 263 7.68 1.10 -4.98
CA TRP A 263 7.07 -0.17 -5.27
C TRP A 263 7.38 -0.72 -6.67
N ALA A 264 7.63 -2.03 -6.78
CA ALA A 264 7.88 -2.72 -8.05
C ALA A 264 6.74 -2.53 -9.06
N THR A 265 5.49 -2.45 -8.60
CA THR A 265 4.32 -2.19 -9.45
C THR A 265 4.33 -0.84 -10.15
N ARG A 266 5.24 0.07 -9.80
CA ARG A 266 5.44 1.36 -10.46
C ARG A 266 6.62 1.39 -11.43
N ALA A 267 7.39 0.30 -11.51
CA ALA A 267 8.58 0.25 -12.37
C ALA A 267 8.25 0.52 -13.85
N LYS A 268 7.18 -0.08 -14.36
CA LYS A 268 6.75 0.12 -15.76
C LYS A 268 6.38 1.58 -16.07
N ALA A 269 5.85 2.30 -15.09
CA ALA A 269 5.47 3.71 -15.27
C ALA A 269 6.66 4.64 -15.53
N MET A 270 7.89 4.21 -15.17
CA MET A 270 9.12 4.98 -15.45
C MET A 270 9.43 5.03 -16.95
N ASP A 271 8.99 4.03 -17.69
CA ASP A 271 9.23 3.89 -19.11
C ASP A 271 8.01 4.26 -19.98
N ASP A 272 7.00 4.91 -19.41
CA ASP A 272 5.83 5.43 -20.14
C ASP A 272 6.19 6.75 -20.83
N PRO A 273 6.34 6.80 -22.18
CA PRO A 273 6.77 8.01 -22.90
C PRO A 273 5.76 9.14 -22.85
N ALA A 274 4.48 8.85 -22.50
CA ALA A 274 3.45 9.88 -22.36
C ALA A 274 3.55 10.64 -21.03
N LYS A 275 4.21 10.06 -20.01
CA LYS A 275 4.24 10.60 -18.65
C LYS A 275 5.65 10.83 -18.10
N SER A 276 6.66 10.11 -18.61
CA SER A 276 8.01 10.08 -18.06
C SER A 276 9.02 10.82 -18.95
N ARG A 277 9.79 11.71 -18.33
CA ARG A 277 10.94 12.38 -18.97
C ARG A 277 12.24 11.56 -18.90
N ILE A 278 12.18 10.43 -18.20
CA ILE A 278 13.36 9.60 -17.90
C ILE A 278 13.25 8.19 -18.49
N VAL A 279 12.48 8.01 -19.55
CA VAL A 279 12.32 6.72 -20.24
C VAL A 279 13.69 6.10 -20.51
N GLY A 280 13.87 4.85 -20.08
CA GLY A 280 15.11 4.09 -20.23
C GLY A 280 16.26 4.51 -19.30
N LYS A 281 16.10 5.56 -18.46
CA LYS A 281 17.17 6.11 -17.61
C LYS A 281 17.13 5.59 -16.17
N ILE A 282 16.02 5.00 -15.74
CA ILE A 282 15.89 4.34 -14.43
C ILE A 282 16.33 2.88 -14.52
N ASP A 283 16.94 2.42 -13.42
CA ASP A 283 17.14 1.00 -13.14
C ASP A 283 16.83 0.71 -11.67
N TRP A 284 16.86 -0.56 -11.29
CA TRP A 284 16.40 -1.03 -9.99
C TRP A 284 17.37 -2.06 -9.41
N VAL A 285 17.48 -2.07 -8.08
CA VAL A 285 18.18 -3.11 -7.32
C VAL A 285 17.37 -3.41 -6.05
N ALA A 286 17.74 -4.49 -5.35
CA ALA A 286 17.24 -4.70 -3.99
C ALA A 286 17.67 -3.52 -3.10
N PRO A 287 16.83 -3.12 -2.12
CA PRO A 287 17.16 -2.03 -1.22
C PRO A 287 18.44 -2.28 -0.43
N PRO A 288 19.26 -1.25 -0.18
CA PRO A 288 20.43 -1.35 0.69
C PRO A 288 20.10 -2.08 2.00
N GLN A 289 20.92 -3.07 2.37
CA GLN A 289 20.74 -3.94 3.54
C GLN A 289 19.44 -4.76 3.57
N GLY A 290 18.61 -4.75 2.51
CA GLY A 290 17.35 -5.49 2.47
C GLY A 290 16.27 -4.92 3.38
N HIS A 291 15.37 -5.79 3.87
CA HIS A 291 14.34 -5.52 4.88
C HIS A 291 13.30 -4.44 4.54
N ALA A 292 13.28 -3.93 3.31
CA ALA A 292 12.18 -3.07 2.88
C ALA A 292 10.86 -3.87 2.77
N ARG A 293 9.77 -3.14 2.71
CA ARG A 293 8.42 -3.72 2.68
C ARG A 293 8.24 -4.69 1.52
N MET A 294 7.75 -5.89 1.81
CA MET A 294 7.23 -6.85 0.85
C MET A 294 5.80 -7.26 1.24
N GLY A 295 5.02 -7.70 0.29
CA GLY A 295 3.64 -8.13 0.53
C GLY A 295 2.89 -8.44 -0.75
N GLY A 296 1.59 -8.20 -0.75
CA GLY A 296 0.75 -8.43 -1.91
C GLY A 296 -0.63 -7.82 -1.77
N ASP A 297 -1.36 -7.82 -2.88
CA ASP A 297 -2.71 -7.30 -2.97
C ASP A 297 -3.64 -8.33 -3.60
N GLY A 298 -4.90 -8.24 -3.25
CA GLY A 298 -5.92 -9.08 -3.80
C GLY A 298 -7.33 -8.56 -3.56
N TYR A 299 -8.29 -9.46 -3.70
CA TYR A 299 -9.70 -9.14 -3.50
C TYR A 299 -10.36 -10.11 -2.55
N ALA A 300 -11.18 -9.56 -1.67
CA ALA A 300 -12.00 -10.30 -0.71
C ALA A 300 -13.49 -10.15 -1.06
N ILE A 301 -14.30 -11.06 -0.52
CA ILE A 301 -15.75 -11.03 -0.59
C ILE A 301 -16.29 -10.48 0.73
N SER A 302 -17.15 -9.46 0.65
CA SER A 302 -17.82 -8.90 1.81
C SER A 302 -18.67 -9.96 2.51
N ALA A 303 -18.57 -10.06 3.85
CA ALA A 303 -19.42 -10.93 4.66
C ALA A 303 -20.90 -10.50 4.62
N PHE A 304 -21.18 -9.24 4.26
CA PHE A 304 -22.51 -8.65 4.24
C PHE A 304 -23.18 -8.67 2.86
N SER A 305 -22.43 -9.03 1.82
CA SER A 305 -22.97 -9.15 0.45
C SER A 305 -24.12 -10.16 0.41
N LYS A 306 -25.18 -9.79 -0.30
CA LYS A 306 -26.35 -10.65 -0.59
C LYS A 306 -26.27 -11.30 -1.98
N GLN A 307 -25.18 -11.09 -2.71
CA GLN A 307 -24.96 -11.78 -3.97
C GLN A 307 -24.54 -13.23 -3.72
N ASP A 308 -24.75 -14.06 -4.75
CA ASP A 308 -24.31 -15.44 -4.72
C ASP A 308 -22.78 -15.56 -4.53
N PRO A 309 -22.30 -16.22 -3.47
CA PRO A 309 -20.86 -16.33 -3.19
C PRO A 309 -20.08 -17.04 -4.30
N ASP A 310 -20.69 -18.01 -4.97
CA ASP A 310 -20.07 -18.73 -6.11
C ASP A 310 -19.79 -17.76 -7.27
N THR A 311 -20.76 -16.91 -7.58
CA THR A 311 -20.63 -15.87 -8.61
C THR A 311 -19.52 -14.89 -8.26
N LEU A 312 -19.48 -14.38 -7.02
CA LEU A 312 -18.43 -13.45 -6.56
C LEU A 312 -17.05 -14.09 -6.62
N PHE A 313 -16.94 -15.35 -6.16
CA PHE A 313 -15.68 -16.07 -6.20
C PHE A 313 -15.18 -16.30 -7.61
N ARG A 314 -16.07 -16.73 -8.53
CA ARG A 314 -15.70 -16.93 -9.94
C ARG A 314 -15.23 -15.64 -10.61
N ILE A 315 -15.78 -14.49 -10.26
CA ILE A 315 -15.33 -13.19 -10.79
C ILE A 315 -13.90 -12.92 -10.35
N ILE A 316 -13.61 -13.02 -9.05
CA ILE A 316 -12.25 -12.75 -8.53
C ILE A 316 -11.26 -13.82 -9.00
N ALA A 317 -11.65 -15.10 -9.08
CA ALA A 317 -10.81 -16.18 -9.55
C ALA A 317 -10.50 -16.08 -11.06
N THR A 318 -11.47 -15.66 -11.89
CA THR A 318 -11.26 -15.40 -13.32
C THR A 318 -10.23 -14.28 -13.52
N SER A 319 -10.36 -13.18 -12.77
CA SER A 319 -9.39 -12.08 -12.85
C SER A 319 -8.00 -12.48 -12.32
N ALA A 320 -7.91 -13.45 -11.39
CA ALA A 320 -6.69 -14.03 -10.87
C ALA A 320 -6.23 -15.30 -11.63
N SER A 321 -6.84 -15.62 -12.77
CA SER A 321 -6.43 -16.77 -13.59
C SER A 321 -5.00 -16.59 -14.13
N GLN A 322 -4.35 -17.72 -14.46
CA GLN A 322 -3.02 -17.72 -15.05
C GLN A 322 -2.91 -16.80 -16.28
N ALA A 323 -3.90 -16.86 -17.17
CA ALA A 323 -3.92 -16.03 -18.37
C ALA A 323 -4.08 -14.53 -18.04
N SER A 324 -4.93 -14.18 -17.08
CA SER A 324 -5.11 -12.80 -16.65
C SER A 324 -3.85 -12.25 -15.99
N ILE A 325 -3.25 -12.98 -15.05
CA ILE A 325 -2.00 -12.55 -14.37
C ILE A 325 -0.84 -12.45 -15.39
N ARG A 326 -0.72 -13.39 -16.34
CA ARG A 326 0.26 -13.28 -17.43
C ARG A 326 0.09 -11.99 -18.23
N GLY A 327 -1.14 -11.60 -18.55
CA GLY A 327 -1.43 -10.35 -19.25
C GLY A 327 -1.06 -9.09 -18.45
N ALA A 328 -1.05 -9.16 -17.13
CA ALA A 328 -0.62 -8.08 -16.24
C ALA A 328 0.86 -8.14 -15.85
N ALA A 329 1.63 -9.14 -16.31
CA ALA A 329 2.97 -9.43 -15.80
C ALA A 329 3.97 -8.27 -15.91
N SER A 330 3.77 -7.33 -16.84
CA SER A 330 4.60 -6.11 -16.90
C SER A 330 4.29 -5.06 -15.81
N LEU A 331 3.25 -5.29 -15.01
CA LEU A 331 2.73 -4.34 -14.02
C LEU A 331 2.87 -4.84 -12.57
N LEU A 332 3.33 -6.09 -12.35
CA LEU A 332 3.33 -6.73 -11.04
C LEU A 332 4.37 -7.87 -10.95
N ILE A 333 4.59 -8.35 -9.73
CA ILE A 333 5.24 -9.64 -9.50
C ILE A 333 4.11 -10.69 -9.46
N PRO A 334 4.11 -11.72 -10.35
CA PRO A 334 3.06 -12.73 -10.38
C PRO A 334 2.97 -13.52 -9.07
N PRO A 335 1.76 -13.74 -8.52
CA PRO A 335 1.58 -14.55 -7.31
C PRO A 335 1.49 -16.06 -7.59
N ARG A 336 1.63 -16.51 -8.86
CA ARG A 336 1.53 -17.89 -9.28
C ARG A 336 2.90 -18.49 -9.59
N THR A 337 3.18 -19.68 -9.07
CA THR A 337 4.46 -20.40 -9.23
C THR A 337 4.84 -20.58 -10.70
N SER A 338 3.88 -20.97 -11.55
CA SER A 338 4.10 -21.17 -12.98
C SER A 338 4.57 -19.89 -13.70
N LEU A 339 4.10 -18.73 -13.27
CA LEU A 339 4.46 -17.43 -13.87
C LEU A 339 5.71 -16.82 -13.23
N LEU A 340 5.94 -17.04 -11.93
CA LEU A 340 7.18 -16.65 -11.27
C LEU A 340 8.41 -17.32 -11.90
N ASN A 341 8.25 -18.58 -12.36
CA ASN A 341 9.31 -19.35 -12.99
C ASN A 341 9.37 -19.22 -14.52
N ASP A 342 8.50 -18.40 -15.10
CA ASP A 342 8.44 -18.21 -16.54
C ASP A 342 9.61 -17.34 -17.04
N GLN A 343 10.48 -17.96 -17.85
CA GLN A 343 11.69 -17.30 -18.34
C GLN A 343 11.38 -16.17 -19.34
N GLU A 344 10.34 -16.31 -20.18
CA GLU A 344 9.95 -15.26 -21.11
C GLU A 344 9.50 -14.01 -20.37
N LEU A 345 8.67 -14.18 -19.31
CA LEU A 345 8.24 -13.05 -18.48
C LEU A 345 9.41 -12.37 -17.76
N ARG A 346 10.37 -13.15 -17.26
CA ARG A 346 11.59 -12.62 -16.62
C ARG A 346 12.43 -11.82 -17.60
N GLN A 347 12.57 -12.28 -18.84
CA GLN A 347 13.33 -11.58 -19.87
C GLN A 347 12.61 -10.33 -20.40
N ALA A 348 11.29 -10.41 -20.55
CA ALA A 348 10.45 -9.30 -21.06
C ALA A 348 10.33 -8.14 -20.07
N ASN A 349 10.56 -8.36 -18.78
CA ASN A 349 10.34 -7.35 -17.74
C ASN A 349 11.65 -7.02 -17.01
N ARG A 350 12.32 -5.95 -17.42
CA ARG A 350 13.62 -5.48 -16.90
C ARG A 350 13.68 -5.40 -15.36
N PHE A 351 12.57 -5.08 -14.72
CA PHE A 351 12.54 -4.90 -13.27
C PHE A 351 12.44 -6.22 -12.48
N TYR A 352 12.09 -7.34 -13.11
CA TYR A 352 11.87 -8.62 -12.42
C TYR A 352 13.07 -9.10 -11.59
N PRO A 353 14.32 -9.08 -12.08
CA PRO A 353 15.45 -9.50 -11.25
C PRO A 353 15.54 -8.71 -9.94
N ALA A 354 15.40 -7.39 -10.02
CA ALA A 354 15.42 -6.53 -8.84
C ALA A 354 14.20 -6.75 -7.94
N ALA A 355 13.01 -6.91 -8.53
CA ALA A 355 11.77 -7.14 -7.79
C ALA A 355 11.79 -8.45 -7.02
N LEU A 356 12.27 -9.53 -7.63
CA LEU A 356 12.41 -10.84 -6.97
C LEU A 356 13.47 -10.79 -5.88
N ALA A 357 14.65 -10.21 -6.14
CA ALA A 357 15.68 -10.03 -5.13
C ALA A 357 15.19 -9.16 -3.95
N SER A 358 14.40 -8.11 -4.23
CA SER A 358 13.79 -7.27 -3.18
C SER A 358 12.75 -8.05 -2.35
N TYR A 359 11.95 -8.90 -3.00
CA TYR A 359 10.96 -9.73 -2.33
C TYR A 359 11.62 -10.77 -1.41
N GLU A 360 12.73 -11.40 -1.86
CA GLU A 360 13.48 -12.41 -1.08
C GLU A 360 14.09 -11.83 0.20
N VAL A 361 14.61 -10.59 0.15
CA VAL A 361 15.23 -9.91 1.29
C VAL A 361 14.26 -8.98 2.03
N GLY A 362 13.02 -8.90 1.59
CA GLY A 362 12.00 -8.03 2.15
C GLY A 362 11.44 -8.55 3.47
N THR A 363 10.78 -7.67 4.20
CA THR A 363 10.13 -7.98 5.46
C THR A 363 8.63 -7.63 5.36
N PRO A 364 7.71 -8.52 5.76
CA PRO A 364 6.29 -8.17 5.86
C PRO A 364 6.06 -7.21 7.02
N VAL A 365 4.99 -6.45 6.98
CA VAL A 365 4.58 -5.67 8.16
C VAL A 365 4.15 -6.59 9.31
N PRO A 366 4.19 -6.08 10.56
CA PRO A 366 3.67 -6.81 11.71
C PRO A 366 2.23 -7.29 11.48
N SER A 367 1.92 -8.53 11.88
CA SER A 367 0.58 -9.12 11.78
C SER A 367 -0.38 -8.57 12.86
N LEU A 368 -0.16 -7.36 13.33
CA LEU A 368 -1.00 -6.65 14.29
C LEU A 368 -2.20 -6.05 13.55
N PRO A 369 -3.45 -6.41 13.89
CA PRO A 369 -4.64 -5.86 13.22
C PRO A 369 -4.69 -4.33 13.26
N GLU A 370 -4.22 -3.71 14.33
CA GLU A 370 -4.17 -2.26 14.53
C GLU A 370 -2.95 -1.59 13.91
N PHE A 371 -2.09 -2.32 13.18
CA PHE A 371 -0.78 -1.82 12.71
C PHE A 371 -0.86 -0.51 11.92
N TYR A 372 -1.83 -0.38 11.01
CA TYR A 372 -1.98 0.86 10.25
C TYR A 372 -2.45 2.03 11.12
N ALA A 373 -3.36 1.77 12.07
CA ALA A 373 -3.83 2.80 12.98
C ALA A 373 -2.68 3.33 13.85
N VAL A 374 -1.86 2.43 14.42
CA VAL A 374 -0.70 2.87 15.20
C VAL A 374 0.40 3.46 14.31
N GLY A 375 0.59 2.92 13.12
CA GLY A 375 1.57 3.38 12.14
C GLY A 375 1.38 4.85 11.73
N GLU A 376 0.14 5.32 11.61
CA GLU A 376 -0.14 6.71 11.25
C GLU A 376 0.35 7.69 12.32
N PHE A 377 0.11 7.45 13.60
CA PHE A 377 0.60 8.37 14.63
C PHE A 377 2.09 8.18 14.93
N ILE A 378 2.64 6.96 14.82
CA ILE A 378 4.09 6.76 14.90
C ILE A 378 4.79 7.57 13.81
N THR A 379 4.36 7.45 12.55
CA THR A 379 5.01 8.16 11.44
C THR A 379 4.80 9.66 11.49
N ARG A 380 3.72 10.15 12.10
CA ARG A 380 3.54 11.58 12.40
C ARG A 380 4.62 12.08 13.37
N ARG A 381 4.96 11.31 14.40
CA ARG A 381 6.07 11.64 15.33
C ARG A 381 7.43 11.55 14.64
N ILE A 382 7.63 10.54 13.80
CA ILE A 382 8.84 10.43 12.97
C ILE A 382 8.97 11.66 12.06
N LEU A 383 7.91 12.12 11.44
CA LEU A 383 7.94 13.31 10.59
C LEU A 383 8.37 14.56 11.36
N GLN A 384 7.85 14.77 12.58
CA GLN A 384 8.29 15.86 13.46
C GLN A 384 9.79 15.78 13.78
N ALA A 385 10.33 14.57 13.97
CA ALA A 385 11.75 14.34 14.20
C ALA A 385 12.59 14.62 12.94
N VAL A 386 12.17 14.12 11.79
CA VAL A 386 12.86 14.28 10.50
C VAL A 386 12.91 15.75 10.08
N THR A 387 11.83 16.52 10.31
CA THR A 387 11.79 17.96 10.04
C THR A 387 12.53 18.82 11.08
N GLY A 388 12.98 18.21 12.19
CA GLY A 388 13.71 18.90 13.26
C GLY A 388 12.81 19.64 14.25
N GLU A 389 11.50 19.45 14.19
CA GLU A 389 10.54 20.01 15.15
C GLU A 389 10.73 19.42 16.56
N THR A 390 11.13 18.15 16.64
CA THR A 390 11.36 17.43 17.90
C THR A 390 12.63 16.59 17.78
N ALA A 391 13.33 16.35 18.91
CA ALA A 391 14.45 15.41 18.95
C ALA A 391 13.97 13.98 18.67
N VAL A 392 14.74 13.20 17.89
CA VAL A 392 14.36 11.83 17.47
C VAL A 392 13.96 10.95 18.65
N LYS A 393 14.80 10.89 19.70
CA LYS A 393 14.50 10.08 20.90
C LYS A 393 13.18 10.46 21.53
N GLN A 394 12.92 11.76 21.70
CA GLN A 394 11.68 12.26 22.29
C GLN A 394 10.46 11.91 21.42
N ALA A 395 10.57 12.05 20.11
CA ALA A 395 9.50 11.71 19.17
C ALA A 395 9.15 10.21 19.24
N LEU A 396 10.17 9.34 19.27
CA LEU A 396 9.98 7.89 19.35
C LEU A 396 9.44 7.45 20.72
N ASP A 397 9.88 8.06 21.84
CA ASP A 397 9.31 7.77 23.16
C ASP A 397 7.85 8.18 23.27
N THR A 398 7.49 9.33 22.71
CA THR A 398 6.10 9.77 22.63
C THR A 398 5.26 8.79 21.80
N ALA A 399 5.77 8.40 20.62
CA ALA A 399 5.11 7.42 19.77
C ALA A 399 4.93 6.06 20.47
N ALA A 400 5.94 5.59 21.21
CA ALA A 400 5.86 4.32 21.95
C ALA A 400 4.82 4.38 23.06
N THR A 401 4.74 5.51 23.79
CA THR A 401 3.71 5.72 24.82
C THR A 401 2.31 5.73 24.19
N GLU A 402 2.08 6.53 23.15
CA GLU A 402 0.79 6.60 22.43
C GLU A 402 0.38 5.22 21.89
N THR A 403 1.34 4.46 21.33
CA THR A 403 1.10 3.09 20.83
C THR A 403 0.68 2.15 21.97
N THR A 404 1.40 2.18 23.09
CA THR A 404 1.12 1.34 24.25
C THR A 404 -0.28 1.64 24.81
N ASP A 405 -0.64 2.91 24.95
CA ASP A 405 -1.94 3.31 25.47
C ASP A 405 -3.07 2.93 24.52
N PHE A 406 -2.86 3.10 23.22
CA PHE A 406 -3.82 2.67 22.20
C PHE A 406 -4.05 1.15 22.24
N LEU A 407 -2.97 0.36 22.27
CA LEU A 407 -3.08 -1.10 22.29
C LEU A 407 -3.68 -1.62 23.61
N LYS A 408 -3.41 -1.01 24.76
CA LYS A 408 -4.12 -1.29 26.02
C LYS A 408 -5.62 -1.09 25.87
N GLY A 409 -6.04 0.02 25.25
CA GLY A 409 -7.46 0.30 24.97
C GLY A 409 -8.13 -0.74 24.07
N HIS A 410 -7.35 -1.51 23.28
CA HIS A 410 -7.80 -2.59 22.41
C HIS A 410 -7.63 -3.99 23.01
N GLY A 411 -7.29 -4.08 24.31
CA GLY A 411 -7.25 -5.33 25.06
C GLY A 411 -5.92 -6.08 25.01
N TYR A 412 -4.86 -5.43 24.51
CA TYR A 412 -3.49 -5.90 24.66
C TYR A 412 -2.97 -5.57 26.07
N TYR A 413 -1.95 -6.29 26.55
CA TYR A 413 -1.28 -6.04 27.85
C TYR A 413 -2.27 -6.16 29.03
N LYS A 414 -2.65 -7.39 29.36
CA LYS A 414 -3.49 -7.71 30.53
C LYS A 414 -2.78 -7.46 31.84
#